data_c02dda6dba5224724d9262374320adba
#
_entry.id   c02dda6dba5224724d9262374320adba
#
_cell.length_a   1.000
_cell.length_b   1.000
_cell.length_c   1.000
_cell.angle_alpha   90.00
_cell.angle_beta   90.00
_cell.angle_gamma   90.00
#
_symmetry.space_group_name_H-M   'P 1'
#
loop_
_entity.id
_entity.type
_entity.pdbx_description
1 polymer ?
#
loop_
_entity_poly.entity_id
_entity_poly.type
_entity_poly.pdbx_seq_one_letter_code
_entity_poly.pdbx_strand_id
1 'polypeptide(L)'
;MREHHPLGYRKLPGRRIKYLARVGAQPVAALSFSGSPPKLEVRDRGIGWSPEEKKIHRSRLVNNSRFLILPGVRIKNLASHVLGQTLRRLPGDWEERFGFAPWLVESFVDPAHYSGASYRAAGFLRLGQSKGFSKKGRVGYVHHGQVKDIYVSEFRVKGGFLPKPPPPPARKRGRPRKDPAALPPPPAREPRQALILTPPAGPPNRIVLPDSWHVAPDLLSEGETLGEEDLTLLARELSLFHQDFAPAFKDLRTRNYSQLYALGLFSDLGRKSIEPIALELGGAGHVRNLQRFISDYAWDETRMKEIHQKKLASEIGAREPELAMFTLDSSEFPKKGRESVGVARQYCGTRGKVDNCQSGVFLGFAGERAHGFVDARLYLPEEWFGPDFEERREKTGVPQTLAFATKPQIASELPNKAVEGGIFSARWVGVDAFFGSNREFLASLPQDLTYMASARANTRVLTSPPVWALPDDKGRGKRSEKHVLTQTPVTVEELARSVVFTEFIRPSHAFGIERVYAARIRVWRIPKTPSEVVGPEWLFLFRTDAQHAAGTTKYVLSNSPESLPIETMVDVSRLRWSIERSFLEAKELLGMDHYEHRSWRGWHRHMLHIFVAHAFLQKIRLKFSKKKSA
;
A
#
# COMPACT_ATOMS: atom_id res chain seq x y z
N MET A 1 -23.25 -26.58 11.41
CA MET A 1 -22.93 -27.37 10.20
C MET A 1 -23.74 -28.66 10.08
N ARG A 2 -23.90 -29.49 11.15
CA ARG A 2 -24.75 -30.67 11.07
C ARG A 2 -26.22 -30.30 10.90
N GLU A 3 -26.70 -29.36 11.64
CA GLU A 3 -28.11 -28.96 11.71
C GLU A 3 -28.54 -28.00 10.60
N HIS A 4 -27.67 -27.10 10.18
CA HIS A 4 -28.06 -25.94 9.37
C HIS A 4 -27.51 -25.92 7.95
N HIS A 5 -26.53 -26.82 7.61
CA HIS A 5 -26.00 -26.83 6.24
C HIS A 5 -26.83 -27.80 5.38
N PRO A 6 -27.30 -27.42 4.16
CA PRO A 6 -28.16 -28.27 3.31
C PRO A 6 -27.57 -29.64 3.00
N LEU A 7 -26.26 -29.75 2.87
CA LEU A 7 -25.54 -31.02 2.66
C LEU A 7 -25.14 -31.73 3.95
N GLY A 8 -25.60 -31.23 5.11
CA GLY A 8 -25.20 -31.71 6.43
C GLY A 8 -23.67 -31.70 6.65
N TYR A 9 -23.24 -32.47 7.64
CA TYR A 9 -21.82 -32.66 7.92
C TYR A 9 -21.43 -34.12 7.78
N ARG A 10 -20.59 -34.43 6.78
CA ARG A 10 -19.91 -35.74 6.65
C ARG A 10 -18.41 -35.54 6.92
N LYS A 11 -17.82 -36.52 7.59
CA LYS A 11 -16.36 -36.55 7.80
C LYS A 11 -15.68 -36.69 6.46
N LEU A 12 -15.08 -35.63 5.95
CA LEU A 12 -14.32 -35.66 4.69
C LEU A 12 -12.96 -36.34 4.94
N PRO A 13 -12.52 -37.24 4.04
CA PRO A 13 -11.21 -37.87 4.17
C PRO A 13 -10.06 -36.86 3.90
N GLY A 14 -8.91 -37.12 4.49
CA GLY A 14 -7.69 -36.37 4.22
C GLY A 14 -7.52 -35.08 5.05
N ARG A 15 -6.62 -34.22 4.57
CA ARG A 15 -6.26 -32.94 5.20
C ARG A 15 -7.45 -31.98 5.21
N ARG A 16 -7.67 -31.31 6.35
CA ARG A 16 -8.80 -30.38 6.48
C ARG A 16 -8.56 -29.34 7.56
N ILE A 17 -9.07 -28.13 7.31
CA ILE A 17 -9.15 -27.04 8.28
C ILE A 17 -10.60 -26.55 8.33
N LYS A 18 -11.05 -26.14 9.51
CA LYS A 18 -12.37 -25.56 9.75
C LYS A 18 -12.19 -24.20 10.40
N TYR A 19 -13.01 -23.26 9.95
CA TYR A 19 -13.09 -21.94 10.54
C TYR A 19 -14.47 -21.69 11.08
N LEU A 20 -14.53 -21.01 12.21
CA LEU A 20 -15.74 -20.48 12.81
C LEU A 20 -15.57 -18.96 12.90
N ALA A 21 -16.31 -18.23 12.06
CA ALA A 21 -16.33 -16.78 12.13
C ALA A 21 -17.30 -16.33 13.23
N ARG A 22 -16.89 -15.35 14.00
CA ARG A 22 -17.67 -14.78 15.10
C ARG A 22 -17.71 -13.26 14.96
N VAL A 23 -18.77 -12.65 15.48
CA VAL A 23 -18.87 -11.23 15.77
C VAL A 23 -19.00 -11.11 17.28
N GLY A 24 -17.95 -10.66 17.95
CA GLY A 24 -17.83 -10.81 19.39
C GLY A 24 -17.89 -12.28 19.80
N ALA A 25 -18.71 -12.61 20.79
CA ALA A 25 -18.94 -13.99 21.23
C ALA A 25 -19.87 -14.79 20.32
N GLN A 26 -20.64 -14.14 19.42
CA GLN A 26 -21.68 -14.79 18.63
C GLN A 26 -21.11 -15.40 17.33
N PRO A 27 -21.25 -16.70 17.08
CA PRO A 27 -20.86 -17.31 15.82
C PRO A 27 -21.81 -16.86 14.71
N VAL A 28 -21.26 -16.44 13.55
CA VAL A 28 -22.02 -15.93 12.40
C VAL A 28 -21.84 -16.77 11.14
N ALA A 29 -20.70 -17.43 10.98
CA ALA A 29 -20.47 -18.29 9.82
C ALA A 29 -19.53 -19.44 10.18
N ALA A 30 -19.59 -20.51 9.37
CA ALA A 30 -18.69 -21.64 9.49
C ALA A 30 -18.23 -22.12 8.11
N LEU A 31 -16.92 -22.34 7.94
CA LEU A 31 -16.30 -22.80 6.72
C LEU A 31 -15.50 -24.09 6.95
N SER A 32 -15.38 -24.89 5.92
CA SER A 32 -14.54 -26.09 5.94
C SER A 32 -13.77 -26.20 4.63
N PHE A 33 -12.48 -26.38 4.73
CA PHE A 33 -11.58 -26.63 3.61
C PHE A 33 -11.02 -28.04 3.71
N SER A 34 -10.90 -28.71 2.57
CA SER A 34 -10.39 -30.08 2.48
C SER A 34 -9.56 -30.24 1.20
N GLY A 35 -8.91 -31.39 1.06
CA GLY A 35 -8.26 -31.74 -0.20
C GLY A 35 -9.26 -31.76 -1.36
N SER A 36 -8.80 -31.35 -2.53
CA SER A 36 -9.55 -31.24 -3.77
C SER A 36 -9.85 -32.61 -4.38
N PRO A 37 -10.99 -32.83 -5.08
CA PRO A 37 -11.25 -34.04 -5.83
C PRO A 37 -10.13 -34.36 -6.83
N PRO A 38 -9.74 -35.64 -6.97
CA PRO A 38 -8.61 -36.03 -7.82
C PRO A 38 -8.83 -35.82 -9.33
N LYS A 39 -10.09 -35.86 -9.79
CA LYS A 39 -10.46 -35.67 -11.19
C LYS A 39 -11.59 -34.65 -11.29
N LEU A 40 -11.33 -33.53 -11.98
CA LEU A 40 -12.31 -32.52 -12.32
C LEU A 40 -11.89 -31.85 -13.63
N GLU A 41 -12.43 -32.33 -14.73
CA GLU A 41 -12.01 -31.96 -16.08
C GLU A 41 -12.04 -30.44 -16.34
N VAL A 42 -13.12 -29.77 -15.94
CA VAL A 42 -13.28 -28.32 -16.12
C VAL A 42 -12.15 -27.54 -15.42
N ARG A 43 -11.85 -27.90 -14.17
CA ARG A 43 -10.73 -27.30 -13.43
C ARG A 43 -9.39 -27.64 -14.07
N ASP A 44 -9.16 -28.93 -14.37
CA ASP A 44 -7.88 -29.42 -14.88
C ASP A 44 -7.55 -28.77 -16.22
N ARG A 45 -8.56 -28.57 -17.09
CA ARG A 45 -8.45 -27.84 -18.36
C ARG A 45 -8.21 -26.33 -18.11
N GLY A 46 -8.91 -25.75 -17.13
CA GLY A 46 -8.78 -24.34 -16.79
C GLY A 46 -7.41 -23.97 -16.21
N ILE A 47 -6.78 -24.89 -15.46
CA ILE A 47 -5.42 -24.71 -14.91
C ILE A 47 -4.35 -24.97 -15.99
N GLY A 48 -4.62 -25.89 -16.93
CA GLY A 48 -3.71 -26.24 -18.03
C GLY A 48 -2.49 -27.08 -17.61
N TRP A 49 -2.56 -27.77 -16.47
CA TRP A 49 -1.48 -28.66 -16.05
C TRP A 49 -1.43 -29.95 -16.89
N SER A 50 -0.22 -30.36 -17.25
CA SER A 50 0.04 -31.69 -17.79
C SER A 50 -0.34 -32.78 -16.78
N PRO A 51 -0.53 -34.05 -17.19
CA PRO A 51 -0.80 -35.15 -16.29
C PRO A 51 0.29 -35.32 -15.21
N GLU A 52 1.55 -35.04 -15.53
CA GLU A 52 2.71 -35.09 -14.65
C GLU A 52 2.68 -33.96 -13.62
N GLU A 53 2.52 -32.72 -14.06
CA GLU A 53 2.37 -31.54 -13.19
C GLU A 53 1.20 -31.69 -12.24
N LYS A 54 0.08 -32.18 -12.73
CA LYS A 54 -1.11 -32.47 -11.91
C LYS A 54 -0.80 -33.50 -10.83
N LYS A 55 -0.04 -34.56 -11.13
CA LYS A 55 0.34 -35.57 -10.15
C LYS A 55 1.20 -34.97 -9.03
N ILE A 56 2.13 -34.09 -9.38
CA ILE A 56 3.05 -33.41 -8.46
C ILE A 56 2.30 -32.36 -7.63
N HIS A 57 1.51 -31.49 -8.27
CA HIS A 57 0.97 -30.28 -7.65
C HIS A 57 -0.46 -30.42 -7.10
N ARG A 58 -1.12 -31.56 -7.28
CA ARG A 58 -2.51 -31.79 -6.80
C ARG A 58 -2.69 -31.53 -5.31
N SER A 59 -1.70 -31.78 -4.49
CA SER A 59 -1.73 -31.49 -3.04
C SER A 59 -1.85 -30.00 -2.72
N ARG A 60 -1.47 -29.13 -3.67
CA ARG A 60 -1.58 -27.67 -3.56
C ARG A 60 -2.97 -27.12 -3.89
N LEU A 61 -3.92 -28.00 -4.24
CA LEU A 61 -5.32 -27.66 -4.47
C LEU A 61 -6.14 -27.96 -3.22
N VAL A 62 -6.90 -26.98 -2.75
CA VAL A 62 -7.84 -27.12 -1.65
C VAL A 62 -9.27 -26.82 -2.10
N ASN A 63 -10.24 -27.45 -1.48
CA ASN A 63 -11.65 -27.28 -1.78
C ASN A 63 -12.37 -26.67 -0.59
N ASN A 64 -13.07 -25.55 -0.80
CA ASN A 64 -14.04 -25.03 0.15
C ASN A 64 -15.25 -25.96 0.17
N SER A 65 -15.18 -27.00 0.97
CA SER A 65 -16.13 -28.11 0.98
C SER A 65 -17.46 -27.77 1.66
N ARG A 66 -17.47 -26.78 2.54
CA ARG A 66 -18.67 -26.28 3.24
C ARG A 66 -18.50 -24.80 3.54
N PHE A 67 -19.54 -24.04 3.27
CA PHE A 67 -19.67 -22.65 3.66
C PHE A 67 -21.11 -22.39 4.12
N LEU A 68 -21.27 -21.90 5.33
CA LEU A 68 -22.56 -21.67 5.97
C LEU A 68 -22.53 -20.31 6.68
N ILE A 69 -23.45 -19.42 6.32
CA ILE A 69 -23.87 -18.32 7.17
C ILE A 69 -24.95 -18.86 8.10
N LEU A 70 -24.83 -18.61 9.40
CA LEU A 70 -25.78 -19.17 10.37
C LEU A 70 -27.18 -18.58 10.19
N PRO A 71 -28.24 -19.37 10.43
CA PRO A 71 -29.61 -18.87 10.37
C PRO A 71 -29.83 -17.68 11.31
N GLY A 72 -30.61 -16.70 10.84
CA GLY A 72 -30.88 -15.48 11.61
C GLY A 72 -29.86 -14.37 11.47
N VAL A 73 -28.66 -14.66 10.94
CA VAL A 73 -27.65 -13.64 10.71
C VAL A 73 -27.94 -12.91 9.39
N ARG A 74 -28.27 -11.63 9.46
CA ARG A 74 -28.57 -10.76 8.31
C ARG A 74 -27.60 -9.59 8.25
N ILE A 75 -26.33 -9.85 7.90
CA ILE A 75 -25.30 -8.83 7.73
C ILE A 75 -24.97 -8.74 6.23
N LYS A 76 -25.07 -7.56 5.66
CA LYS A 76 -24.79 -7.28 4.23
C LYS A 76 -23.34 -7.66 3.93
N ASN A 77 -23.12 -8.38 2.82
CA ASN A 77 -21.81 -8.85 2.35
C ASN A 77 -21.03 -9.78 3.30
N LEU A 78 -21.62 -10.22 4.40
CA LEU A 78 -20.95 -11.10 5.37
C LEU A 78 -20.30 -12.32 4.72
N ALA A 79 -20.99 -12.96 3.77
CA ALA A 79 -20.49 -14.16 3.12
C ALA A 79 -19.18 -13.92 2.36
N SER A 80 -19.12 -12.89 1.53
CA SER A 80 -17.88 -12.55 0.80
C SER A 80 -16.78 -12.04 1.72
N HIS A 81 -17.13 -11.31 2.77
CA HIS A 81 -16.18 -10.82 3.77
C HIS A 81 -15.53 -11.97 4.54
N VAL A 82 -16.32 -12.85 5.13
CA VAL A 82 -15.82 -14.03 5.87
C VAL A 82 -14.99 -14.93 4.96
N LEU A 83 -15.44 -15.13 3.71
CA LEU A 83 -14.69 -15.92 2.74
C LEU A 83 -13.34 -15.27 2.41
N GLY A 84 -13.31 -13.97 2.15
CA GLY A 84 -12.09 -13.22 1.87
C GLY A 84 -11.09 -13.23 3.04
N GLN A 85 -11.56 -13.04 4.27
CA GLN A 85 -10.73 -13.13 5.48
C GLN A 85 -10.13 -14.53 5.64
N THR A 86 -10.97 -15.55 5.51
CA THR A 86 -10.54 -16.95 5.64
C THR A 86 -9.49 -17.31 4.59
N LEU A 87 -9.65 -16.83 3.34
CA LEU A 87 -8.70 -17.09 2.26
C LEU A 87 -7.33 -16.42 2.49
N ARG A 88 -7.29 -15.29 3.16
CA ARG A 88 -6.00 -14.65 3.53
C ARG A 88 -5.21 -15.48 4.53
N ARG A 89 -5.88 -16.12 5.48
CA ARG A 89 -5.26 -16.96 6.52
C ARG A 89 -4.92 -18.36 6.04
N LEU A 90 -5.77 -18.92 5.19
CA LEU A 90 -5.74 -20.33 4.81
C LEU A 90 -4.36 -20.84 4.34
N PRO A 91 -3.57 -20.10 3.53
CA PRO A 91 -2.24 -20.55 3.15
C PRO A 91 -1.30 -20.76 4.32
N GLY A 92 -1.23 -19.81 5.25
CA GLY A 92 -0.40 -19.90 6.46
C GLY A 92 -0.87 -21.01 7.41
N ASP A 93 -2.16 -21.03 7.75
CA ASP A 93 -2.74 -22.06 8.63
C ASP A 93 -2.61 -23.47 8.03
N TRP A 94 -2.64 -23.59 6.70
CA TRP A 94 -2.44 -24.87 6.00
C TRP A 94 -0.98 -25.30 5.99
N GLU A 95 -0.07 -24.37 5.78
CA GLU A 95 1.37 -24.60 5.81
C GLU A 95 1.84 -25.01 7.21
N GLU A 96 1.42 -24.27 8.23
CA GLU A 96 1.70 -24.60 9.64
C GLU A 96 1.23 -26.02 10.00
N ARG A 97 0.05 -26.41 9.52
CA ARG A 97 -0.56 -27.70 9.91
C ARG A 97 -0.10 -28.89 9.06
N PHE A 98 0.28 -28.66 7.81
CA PHE A 98 0.55 -29.75 6.83
C PHE A 98 1.90 -29.65 6.14
N GLY A 99 2.71 -28.64 6.44
CA GLY A 99 4.07 -28.46 5.95
C GLY A 99 4.16 -27.89 4.52
N PHE A 100 3.08 -27.33 3.96
CA PHE A 100 3.08 -26.67 2.66
C PHE A 100 1.87 -25.76 2.46
N ALA A 101 2.04 -24.62 1.79
CA ALA A 101 0.95 -23.72 1.43
C ALA A 101 0.17 -24.23 0.19
N PRO A 102 -1.17 -24.09 0.16
CA PRO A 102 -1.95 -24.32 -1.06
C PRO A 102 -1.71 -23.20 -2.09
N TRP A 103 -1.88 -23.52 -3.37
CA TRP A 103 -1.76 -22.57 -4.48
C TRP A 103 -3.11 -22.12 -5.02
N LEU A 104 -4.10 -23.00 -4.95
CA LEU A 104 -5.43 -22.78 -5.50
C LEU A 104 -6.49 -23.26 -4.51
N VAL A 105 -7.61 -22.53 -4.49
CA VAL A 105 -8.83 -22.94 -3.80
C VAL A 105 -9.97 -23.05 -4.79
N GLU A 106 -10.73 -24.13 -4.70
CA GLU A 106 -11.94 -24.33 -5.51
C GLU A 106 -13.19 -24.41 -4.64
N SER A 107 -14.35 -24.18 -5.23
CA SER A 107 -15.65 -24.42 -4.64
C SER A 107 -16.67 -24.89 -5.66
N PHE A 108 -17.64 -25.68 -5.20
CA PHE A 108 -18.74 -26.22 -5.98
C PHE A 108 -20.04 -25.56 -5.55
N VAL A 109 -20.62 -24.73 -6.39
CA VAL A 109 -21.86 -23.99 -6.12
C VAL A 109 -23.01 -24.62 -6.91
N ASP A 110 -24.10 -24.89 -6.23
CA ASP A 110 -25.33 -25.35 -6.87
C ASP A 110 -26.06 -24.14 -7.49
N PRO A 111 -26.14 -24.04 -8.84
CA PRO A 111 -26.74 -22.87 -9.49
C PRO A 111 -28.26 -22.81 -9.32
N ALA A 112 -28.93 -23.91 -8.96
CA ALA A 112 -30.36 -23.90 -8.69
C ALA A 112 -30.72 -23.16 -7.40
N HIS A 113 -29.79 -23.10 -6.44
CA HIS A 113 -30.04 -22.52 -5.13
C HIS A 113 -29.16 -21.28 -4.84
N TYR A 114 -28.00 -21.13 -5.51
CA TYR A 114 -27.04 -20.09 -5.19
C TYR A 114 -26.45 -19.47 -6.45
N SER A 115 -26.48 -18.17 -6.53
CA SER A 115 -25.91 -17.40 -7.66
C SER A 115 -24.37 -17.38 -7.73
N GLY A 116 -23.67 -17.84 -6.68
CA GLY A 116 -22.21 -17.74 -6.56
C GLY A 116 -21.68 -16.32 -6.35
N ALA A 117 -22.54 -15.36 -6.02
CA ALA A 117 -22.18 -13.95 -5.85
C ALA A 117 -21.07 -13.74 -4.81
N SER A 118 -21.14 -14.45 -3.67
CA SER A 118 -20.12 -14.35 -2.61
C SER A 118 -18.73 -14.80 -3.07
N TYR A 119 -18.67 -15.83 -3.91
CA TYR A 119 -17.40 -16.31 -4.47
C TYR A 119 -16.83 -15.32 -5.49
N ARG A 120 -17.68 -14.78 -6.40
CA ARG A 120 -17.23 -13.74 -7.34
C ARG A 120 -16.74 -12.49 -6.61
N ALA A 121 -17.45 -12.07 -5.57
CA ALA A 121 -17.06 -10.94 -4.73
C ALA A 121 -15.75 -11.18 -3.96
N ALA A 122 -15.45 -12.45 -3.61
CA ALA A 122 -14.20 -12.86 -2.99
C ALA A 122 -13.06 -13.14 -4.01
N GLY A 123 -13.24 -12.81 -5.29
CA GLY A 123 -12.21 -12.90 -6.31
C GLY A 123 -12.09 -14.26 -7.00
N PHE A 124 -13.09 -15.14 -6.86
CA PHE A 124 -13.10 -16.42 -7.58
C PHE A 124 -13.51 -16.23 -9.05
N LEU A 125 -12.86 -16.97 -9.92
CA LEU A 125 -13.20 -17.11 -11.33
C LEU A 125 -14.11 -18.33 -11.51
N ARG A 126 -15.24 -18.17 -12.23
CA ARG A 126 -16.09 -19.30 -12.64
C ARG A 126 -15.47 -19.97 -13.87
N LEU A 127 -15.04 -21.21 -13.74
CA LEU A 127 -14.41 -21.97 -14.83
C LEU A 127 -15.41 -22.70 -15.71
N GLY A 128 -16.61 -22.99 -15.22
CA GLY A 128 -17.63 -23.75 -15.94
C GLY A 128 -18.46 -24.63 -15.01
N GLN A 129 -19.00 -25.72 -15.52
CA GLN A 129 -19.90 -26.61 -14.78
C GLN A 129 -19.36 -28.03 -14.68
N SER A 130 -19.65 -28.71 -13.56
CA SER A 130 -19.36 -30.13 -13.38
C SER A 130 -20.32 -30.99 -14.19
N LYS A 131 -19.90 -32.22 -14.54
CA LYS A 131 -20.72 -33.18 -15.30
C LYS A 131 -21.73 -33.98 -14.44
N GLY A 132 -21.95 -33.59 -13.17
CA GLY A 132 -22.92 -34.25 -12.29
C GLY A 132 -22.53 -35.65 -11.82
N PHE A 133 -21.24 -35.98 -11.73
CA PHE A 133 -20.76 -37.27 -11.20
C PHE A 133 -20.25 -37.12 -9.77
N SER A 134 -20.50 -38.14 -8.93
CA SER A 134 -19.88 -38.31 -7.63
C SER A 134 -19.31 -39.70 -7.43
N LYS A 135 -18.22 -39.80 -6.62
CA LYS A 135 -17.62 -41.09 -6.27
C LYS A 135 -18.40 -41.74 -5.13
N LYS A 136 -19.01 -42.93 -5.37
CA LYS A 136 -19.70 -43.74 -4.35
C LYS A 136 -18.82 -44.92 -3.95
N GLY A 137 -18.04 -44.77 -2.89
CA GLY A 137 -17.27 -45.87 -2.29
C GLY A 137 -16.45 -46.69 -3.28
N ARG A 138 -16.56 -48.02 -3.21
CA ARG A 138 -15.93 -48.99 -4.14
C ARG A 138 -16.63 -49.10 -5.51
N VAL A 139 -17.86 -48.59 -5.64
CA VAL A 139 -18.69 -48.69 -6.87
C VAL A 139 -18.18 -47.76 -7.99
N GLY A 140 -17.30 -46.80 -7.68
CA GLY A 140 -16.77 -45.89 -8.70
C GLY A 140 -17.55 -44.59 -8.81
N TYR A 141 -17.59 -44.01 -10.02
CA TYR A 141 -18.29 -42.74 -10.28
C TYR A 141 -19.73 -43.01 -10.73
N VAL A 142 -20.69 -42.43 -10.01
CA VAL A 142 -22.12 -42.49 -10.32
C VAL A 142 -22.60 -41.15 -10.81
N HIS A 143 -23.33 -41.12 -11.93
CA HIS A 143 -23.98 -39.92 -12.45
C HIS A 143 -25.26 -39.66 -11.66
N HIS A 144 -25.35 -38.49 -11.03
CA HIS A 144 -26.53 -38.09 -10.24
C HIS A 144 -27.27 -36.88 -10.85
N GLY A 145 -26.82 -36.38 -12.00
CA GLY A 145 -27.45 -35.30 -12.76
C GLY A 145 -27.34 -33.88 -12.18
N GLN A 146 -26.89 -33.71 -10.93
CA GLN A 146 -26.77 -32.40 -10.32
C GLN A 146 -25.49 -31.69 -10.81
N VAL A 147 -25.66 -30.74 -11.70
CA VAL A 147 -24.58 -29.89 -12.24
C VAL A 147 -24.25 -28.82 -11.22
N LYS A 148 -22.97 -28.55 -11.00
CA LYS A 148 -22.49 -27.48 -10.11
C LYS A 148 -21.55 -26.55 -10.83
N ASP A 149 -21.67 -25.26 -10.57
CA ASP A 149 -20.71 -24.25 -11.00
C ASP A 149 -19.40 -24.43 -10.25
N ILE A 150 -18.29 -24.39 -10.98
CA ILE A 150 -16.95 -24.52 -10.44
C ILE A 150 -16.32 -23.13 -10.36
N TYR A 151 -16.03 -22.71 -9.15
CA TYR A 151 -15.34 -21.48 -8.83
C TYR A 151 -13.93 -21.77 -8.34
N VAL A 152 -12.92 -21.04 -8.84
CA VAL A 152 -11.51 -21.20 -8.44
C VAL A 152 -10.88 -19.83 -8.19
N SER A 153 -10.04 -19.75 -7.16
CA SER A 153 -9.21 -18.57 -6.87
C SER A 153 -7.78 -18.99 -6.61
N GLU A 154 -6.83 -18.15 -6.99
CA GLU A 154 -5.41 -18.35 -6.75
C GLU A 154 -5.00 -17.66 -5.45
N PHE A 155 -4.23 -18.37 -4.64
CA PHE A 155 -3.41 -17.71 -3.64
C PHE A 155 -2.21 -17.06 -4.36
N ARG A 156 -1.75 -15.91 -3.89
CA ARG A 156 -0.66 -15.15 -4.54
C ARG A 156 0.61 -16.00 -4.65
N VAL A 157 0.81 -16.62 -5.81
CA VAL A 157 2.03 -17.32 -6.19
C VAL A 157 2.62 -16.61 -7.40
N LYS A 158 3.94 -16.40 -7.43
CA LYS A 158 4.61 -15.86 -8.61
C LYS A 158 4.33 -16.76 -9.81
N GLY A 159 3.69 -16.21 -10.85
CA GLY A 159 3.46 -16.93 -12.10
C GLY A 159 1.99 -17.11 -12.53
N GLY A 160 1.06 -17.17 -11.58
CA GLY A 160 -0.38 -17.37 -11.84
C GLY A 160 -0.69 -18.70 -12.56
N PHE A 161 -1.69 -19.44 -12.10
CA PHE A 161 -2.06 -20.76 -12.65
C PHE A 161 -3.39 -20.76 -13.41
N LEU A 162 -4.17 -19.67 -13.29
CA LEU A 162 -5.47 -19.56 -13.96
C LEU A 162 -5.33 -18.78 -15.28
N PRO A 163 -6.10 -19.16 -16.31
CA PRO A 163 -6.16 -18.38 -17.54
C PRO A 163 -6.64 -16.96 -17.22
N LYS A 164 -6.03 -15.97 -17.85
CA LYS A 164 -6.54 -14.60 -17.77
C LYS A 164 -7.99 -14.61 -18.25
N PRO A 165 -8.92 -13.93 -17.55
CA PRO A 165 -10.28 -13.82 -18.02
C PRO A 165 -10.27 -13.27 -19.47
N PRO A 166 -11.14 -13.79 -20.37
CA PRO A 166 -11.24 -13.26 -21.72
C PRO A 166 -11.49 -11.76 -21.65
N PRO A 167 -10.91 -10.95 -22.55
CA PRO A 167 -11.20 -9.53 -22.61
C PRO A 167 -12.72 -9.35 -22.69
N PRO A 168 -13.29 -8.36 -21.99
CA PRO A 168 -14.71 -8.08 -22.09
C PRO A 168 -15.05 -7.92 -23.58
N PRO A 169 -16.21 -8.43 -24.05
CA PRO A 169 -16.60 -8.33 -25.45
C PRO A 169 -16.49 -6.87 -25.87
N ALA A 170 -15.84 -6.65 -27.02
CA ALA A 170 -15.65 -5.32 -27.57
C ALA A 170 -17.01 -4.62 -27.60
N ARG A 171 -17.16 -3.53 -26.86
CA ARG A 171 -18.38 -2.73 -26.90
C ARG A 171 -18.60 -2.36 -28.37
N LYS A 172 -19.71 -2.86 -28.94
CA LYS A 172 -20.14 -2.47 -30.28
C LYS A 172 -20.13 -0.95 -30.33
N ARG A 173 -19.31 -0.41 -31.22
CA ARG A 173 -19.25 1.04 -31.50
C ARG A 173 -20.64 1.53 -31.85
N GLY A 174 -21.11 2.52 -31.09
CA GLY A 174 -22.02 3.53 -31.58
C GLY A 174 -23.42 3.07 -31.97
N ARG A 175 -24.35 3.20 -31.02
CA ARG A 175 -25.72 3.53 -31.39
C ARG A 175 -25.66 4.87 -32.16
N PRO A 176 -26.30 5.00 -33.33
CA PRO A 176 -26.33 6.29 -34.04
C PRO A 176 -26.91 7.39 -33.13
N ARG A 177 -26.32 8.57 -33.19
CA ARG A 177 -26.82 9.75 -32.50
C ARG A 177 -28.27 9.96 -32.91
N LYS A 178 -29.19 9.91 -31.97
CA LYS A 178 -30.57 10.40 -32.18
C LYS A 178 -30.50 11.93 -32.33
N ASP A 179 -31.26 12.43 -33.28
CA ASP A 179 -31.41 13.84 -33.57
C ASP A 179 -31.72 14.66 -32.31
N PRO A 180 -31.04 15.77 -32.04
CA PRO A 180 -31.27 16.58 -30.84
C PRO A 180 -32.66 17.16 -30.70
N ALA A 181 -33.43 17.24 -31.82
CA ALA A 181 -34.78 17.79 -31.83
C ALA A 181 -35.87 16.87 -31.30
N ALA A 182 -35.59 15.61 -30.98
CA ALA A 182 -36.60 14.61 -30.60
C ALA A 182 -36.63 14.26 -29.09
N LEU A 183 -35.96 15.00 -28.23
CA LEU A 183 -35.98 14.74 -26.79
C LEU A 183 -37.02 15.63 -26.07
N PRO A 184 -37.91 15.06 -25.25
CA PRO A 184 -38.79 15.88 -24.42
C PRO A 184 -37.96 16.73 -23.44
N PRO A 185 -38.42 17.91 -23.04
CA PRO A 185 -37.71 18.76 -22.09
C PRO A 185 -37.44 17.97 -20.80
N PRO A 186 -36.28 18.15 -20.18
CA PRO A 186 -35.95 17.47 -18.93
C PRO A 186 -36.96 17.90 -17.85
N PRO A 187 -37.39 16.98 -16.96
CA PRO A 187 -38.28 17.30 -15.87
C PRO A 187 -37.71 18.43 -15.02
N ALA A 188 -38.59 19.31 -14.51
CA ALA A 188 -38.24 20.42 -13.65
C ALA A 188 -37.34 19.94 -12.51
N ARG A 189 -36.19 20.57 -12.33
CA ARG A 189 -35.25 20.22 -11.28
C ARG A 189 -35.89 20.54 -9.92
N GLU A 190 -36.11 19.50 -9.11
CA GLU A 190 -36.39 19.68 -7.70
C GLU A 190 -35.27 20.53 -7.05
N PRO A 191 -35.63 21.41 -6.09
CA PRO A 191 -34.64 22.22 -5.39
C PRO A 191 -33.62 21.29 -4.74
N ARG A 192 -32.36 21.48 -5.08
CA ARG A 192 -31.25 20.69 -4.55
C ARG A 192 -31.19 20.88 -3.04
N GLN A 193 -31.51 19.85 -2.27
CA GLN A 193 -31.19 19.83 -0.85
C GLN A 193 -29.67 19.97 -0.71
N ALA A 194 -29.23 21.03 -0.06
CA ALA A 194 -27.83 21.20 0.29
C ALA A 194 -27.46 20.11 1.30
N LEU A 195 -26.41 19.36 1.03
CA LEU A 195 -25.83 18.42 2.00
C LEU A 195 -25.28 19.25 3.17
N ILE A 196 -26.04 19.36 4.24
CA ILE A 196 -25.62 20.10 5.43
C ILE A 196 -24.90 19.10 6.34
N LEU A 197 -23.59 18.94 6.15
CA LEU A 197 -22.69 18.27 7.10
C LEU A 197 -22.18 19.28 8.16
N THR A 198 -23.03 20.23 8.58
CA THR A 198 -22.74 21.07 9.73
C THR A 198 -22.97 20.28 11.00
N PRO A 199 -22.05 20.28 11.96
CA PRO A 199 -22.39 19.84 13.30
C PRO A 199 -23.59 20.67 13.77
N PRO A 200 -24.66 20.06 14.31
CA PRO A 200 -25.81 20.80 14.78
C PRO A 200 -25.33 21.84 15.81
N ALA A 201 -25.82 23.09 15.64
CA ALA A 201 -25.64 24.15 16.62
C ALA A 201 -26.50 23.80 17.84
N GLY A 202 -25.94 23.14 18.83
CA GLY A 202 -26.60 22.69 20.04
C GLY A 202 -25.78 21.60 20.73
N PRO A 203 -26.10 21.18 21.95
CA PRO A 203 -25.42 20.06 22.56
C PRO A 203 -25.57 18.86 21.63
N PRO A 204 -24.47 18.12 21.35
CA PRO A 204 -24.42 17.12 20.28
C PRO A 204 -25.17 15.86 20.68
N ASN A 205 -26.50 15.86 20.52
CA ASN A 205 -27.31 14.75 20.97
C ASN A 205 -27.45 13.60 19.99
N ARG A 206 -26.97 13.72 18.73
CA ARG A 206 -26.89 12.56 17.83
C ARG A 206 -26.03 12.86 16.61
N ILE A 207 -24.81 12.36 16.60
CA ILE A 207 -24.06 12.18 15.35
C ILE A 207 -24.59 10.86 14.76
N VAL A 208 -25.20 10.92 13.58
CA VAL A 208 -25.55 9.72 12.83
C VAL A 208 -24.27 9.24 12.15
N LEU A 209 -23.75 8.11 12.59
CA LEU A 209 -22.61 7.46 11.96
C LEU A 209 -23.05 6.88 10.62
N PRO A 210 -22.22 6.96 9.57
CA PRO A 210 -22.48 6.21 8.34
C PRO A 210 -22.53 4.71 8.62
N ASP A 211 -23.38 3.96 7.92
CA ASP A 211 -23.51 2.50 8.07
C ASP A 211 -22.18 1.76 7.78
N SER A 212 -21.27 2.39 7.04
CA SER A 212 -19.92 1.91 6.75
C SER A 212 -18.92 2.12 7.90
N TRP A 213 -19.30 2.83 8.95
CA TRP A 213 -18.43 3.04 10.12
C TRP A 213 -18.73 1.99 11.18
N HIS A 214 -17.85 1.02 11.28
CA HIS A 214 -17.86 0.01 12.32
C HIS A 214 -16.42 -0.31 12.75
N VAL A 215 -16.29 -0.83 13.95
CA VAL A 215 -15.00 -1.27 14.48
C VAL A 215 -14.68 -2.65 13.92
N ALA A 216 -13.54 -2.79 13.25
CA ALA A 216 -13.00 -4.09 12.92
C ALA A 216 -12.41 -4.73 14.19
N PRO A 217 -12.95 -5.86 14.66
CA PRO A 217 -12.53 -6.47 15.94
C PRO A 217 -11.04 -6.83 16.02
N ASP A 218 -10.44 -7.09 14.88
CA ASP A 218 -9.02 -7.46 14.71
C ASP A 218 -8.05 -6.28 14.88
N LEU A 219 -8.56 -5.05 14.97
CA LEU A 219 -7.76 -3.85 15.28
C LEU A 219 -7.66 -3.55 16.78
N LEU A 220 -8.38 -4.31 17.60
CA LEU A 220 -8.42 -4.14 19.04
C LEU A 220 -7.53 -5.20 19.70
N SER A 221 -6.77 -4.81 20.71
CA SER A 221 -6.07 -5.75 21.60
C SER A 221 -7.10 -6.61 22.37
N GLU A 222 -6.72 -7.82 22.79
CA GLU A 222 -7.60 -8.65 23.62
C GLU A 222 -8.08 -7.86 24.85
N GLY A 223 -9.40 -7.75 25.01
CA GLY A 223 -10.03 -7.00 26.10
C GLY A 223 -10.41 -5.55 25.79
N GLU A 224 -10.07 -5.00 24.59
CA GLU A 224 -10.51 -3.68 24.18
C GLU A 224 -11.78 -3.78 23.32
N THR A 225 -12.80 -3.05 23.71
CA THR A 225 -14.03 -2.88 22.91
C THR A 225 -14.21 -1.41 22.61
N LEU A 226 -14.37 -1.05 21.33
CA LEU A 226 -14.86 0.26 20.91
C LEU A 226 -16.36 0.14 20.69
N GLY A 227 -17.13 0.93 21.42
CA GLY A 227 -18.58 1.00 21.30
C GLY A 227 -19.05 2.07 20.31
N GLU A 228 -20.36 2.19 20.14
CA GLU A 228 -20.98 3.23 19.30
C GLU A 228 -20.62 4.64 19.80
N GLU A 229 -20.46 4.82 21.10
CA GLU A 229 -20.04 6.08 21.73
C GLU A 229 -18.62 6.49 21.29
N ASP A 230 -17.71 5.52 21.24
CA ASP A 230 -16.32 5.76 20.81
C ASP A 230 -16.26 6.16 19.33
N LEU A 231 -17.06 5.50 18.46
CA LEU A 231 -17.18 5.85 17.05
C LEU A 231 -17.77 7.26 16.87
N THR A 232 -18.77 7.61 17.66
CA THR A 232 -19.36 8.94 17.67
C THR A 232 -18.33 9.99 18.10
N LEU A 233 -17.53 9.69 19.12
CA LEU A 233 -16.43 10.57 19.55
C LEU A 233 -15.38 10.73 18.44
N LEU A 234 -15.00 9.66 17.78
CA LEU A 234 -14.03 9.71 16.66
C LEU A 234 -14.55 10.53 15.48
N ALA A 235 -15.84 10.39 15.12
CA ALA A 235 -16.47 11.17 14.07
C ALA A 235 -16.50 12.69 14.42
N ARG A 236 -16.76 13.01 15.68
CA ARG A 236 -16.68 14.38 16.18
C ARG A 236 -15.26 14.93 16.14
N GLU A 237 -14.28 14.17 16.60
CA GLU A 237 -12.85 14.55 16.56
C GLU A 237 -12.41 14.79 15.11
N LEU A 238 -12.81 13.94 14.16
CA LEU A 238 -12.52 14.14 12.74
C LEU A 238 -13.17 15.42 12.20
N SER A 239 -14.41 15.70 12.58
CA SER A 239 -15.10 16.92 12.17
C SER A 239 -14.41 18.17 12.71
N LEU A 240 -13.98 18.16 13.98
CA LEU A 240 -13.23 19.25 14.61
C LEU A 240 -11.84 19.40 13.93
N PHE A 241 -11.14 18.29 13.70
CA PHE A 241 -9.87 18.30 13.00
C PHE A 241 -9.98 18.89 11.60
N HIS A 242 -11.06 18.55 10.87
CA HIS A 242 -11.31 19.07 9.53
C HIS A 242 -11.69 20.57 9.53
N GLN A 243 -12.25 21.10 10.64
CA GLN A 243 -12.59 22.52 10.74
C GLN A 243 -11.37 23.44 10.59
N ASP A 244 -10.21 23.00 11.02
CA ASP A 244 -8.97 23.78 10.90
C ASP A 244 -8.57 24.04 9.44
N PHE A 245 -9.07 23.21 8.51
CA PHE A 245 -8.85 23.40 7.07
C PHE A 245 -9.84 24.35 6.41
N ALA A 246 -10.80 24.94 7.17
CA ALA A 246 -11.78 25.87 6.63
C ALA A 246 -11.17 27.02 5.79
N PRO A 247 -10.00 27.62 6.17
CA PRO A 247 -9.40 28.69 5.39
C PRO A 247 -8.96 28.30 3.97
N ALA A 248 -8.88 27.01 3.63
CA ALA A 248 -8.57 26.53 2.29
C ALA A 248 -9.78 26.55 1.34
N PHE A 249 -10.98 26.79 1.85
CA PHE A 249 -12.22 26.70 1.09
C PHE A 249 -12.94 28.03 1.04
N LYS A 250 -13.34 28.47 -0.17
CA LYS A 250 -14.06 29.75 -0.38
C LYS A 250 -15.51 29.69 0.08
N ASP A 251 -16.12 28.52 0.07
CA ASP A 251 -17.53 28.33 0.40
C ASP A 251 -17.77 27.04 1.20
N LEU A 252 -18.89 27.02 1.91
CA LEU A 252 -19.29 25.89 2.76
C LEU A 252 -19.51 24.61 1.95
N ARG A 253 -19.96 24.71 0.70
CA ARG A 253 -20.22 23.55 -0.15
C ARG A 253 -18.94 22.80 -0.50
N THR A 254 -17.89 23.52 -0.94
CA THR A 254 -16.58 22.91 -1.23
C THR A 254 -15.95 22.31 0.02
N ARG A 255 -16.07 22.97 1.15
CA ARG A 255 -15.63 22.44 2.45
C ARG A 255 -16.38 21.16 2.82
N ASN A 256 -17.69 21.11 2.63
CA ASN A 256 -18.49 19.93 2.92
C ASN A 256 -18.11 18.74 2.02
N TYR A 257 -17.78 18.98 0.73
CA TYR A 257 -17.27 17.90 -0.13
C TYR A 257 -15.89 17.40 0.31
N SER A 258 -15.01 18.27 0.80
CA SER A 258 -13.73 17.85 1.41
C SER A 258 -13.96 16.98 2.64
N GLN A 259 -14.87 17.36 3.52
CA GLN A 259 -15.23 16.58 4.71
C GLN A 259 -15.87 15.24 4.33
N LEU A 260 -16.80 15.24 3.38
CA LEU A 260 -17.42 14.01 2.86
C LEU A 260 -16.37 13.04 2.30
N TYR A 261 -15.42 13.59 1.53
CA TYR A 261 -14.35 12.78 0.97
C TYR A 261 -13.44 12.19 2.07
N ALA A 262 -13.05 13.00 3.05
CA ALA A 262 -12.27 12.55 4.20
C ALA A 262 -13.01 11.45 5.00
N LEU A 263 -14.30 11.61 5.28
CA LEU A 263 -15.13 10.58 5.91
C LEU A 263 -15.17 9.29 5.10
N GLY A 264 -15.28 9.40 3.77
CA GLY A 264 -15.25 8.25 2.87
C GLY A 264 -13.93 7.48 2.88
N LEU A 265 -12.80 8.15 3.11
CA LEU A 265 -11.51 7.48 3.25
C LEU A 265 -11.42 6.63 4.53
N PHE A 266 -12.18 6.95 5.57
CA PHE A 266 -12.28 6.16 6.80
C PHE A 266 -13.34 5.08 6.78
N SER A 267 -14.22 5.08 5.76
CA SER A 267 -15.30 4.08 5.66
C SER A 267 -14.75 2.69 5.35
N ASP A 268 -15.52 1.63 5.69
CA ASP A 268 -15.20 0.24 5.35
C ASP A 268 -15.62 -0.14 3.91
N LEU A 269 -15.49 0.80 2.97
CA LEU A 269 -15.74 0.54 1.57
C LEU A 269 -14.62 -0.33 0.99
N GLY A 270 -14.97 -1.43 0.33
CA GLY A 270 -14.01 -2.29 -0.37
C GLY A 270 -13.24 -1.56 -1.48
N ARG A 271 -13.76 -0.41 -1.96
CA ARG A 271 -13.09 0.51 -2.87
C ARG A 271 -13.45 1.95 -2.51
N LYS A 272 -12.47 2.73 -2.10
CA LYS A 272 -12.61 4.12 -1.66
C LYS A 272 -12.34 5.09 -2.81
N SER A 273 -13.02 4.89 -3.95
CA SER A 273 -13.04 5.85 -5.06
C SER A 273 -14.26 6.76 -4.95
N ILE A 274 -14.29 7.82 -5.75
CA ILE A 274 -15.29 8.88 -5.65
C ILE A 274 -16.73 8.36 -5.69
N GLU A 275 -17.04 7.46 -6.63
CA GLU A 275 -18.41 6.97 -6.81
C GLU A 275 -18.91 6.16 -5.61
N PRO A 276 -18.21 5.13 -5.11
CA PRO A 276 -18.59 4.43 -3.89
C PRO A 276 -18.72 5.34 -2.67
N ILE A 277 -17.79 6.29 -2.47
CA ILE A 277 -17.84 7.25 -1.37
C ILE A 277 -19.11 8.12 -1.48
N ALA A 278 -19.39 8.67 -2.66
CA ALA A 278 -20.54 9.52 -2.86
C ALA A 278 -21.86 8.77 -2.68
N LEU A 279 -21.96 7.54 -3.19
CA LEU A 279 -23.17 6.71 -3.04
C LEU A 279 -23.45 6.35 -1.59
N GLU A 280 -22.41 5.99 -0.84
CA GLU A 280 -22.53 5.60 0.57
C GLU A 280 -22.93 6.77 1.48
N LEU A 281 -22.24 7.92 1.32
CA LEU A 281 -22.34 9.02 2.27
C LEU A 281 -23.25 10.15 1.81
N GLY A 282 -23.46 10.32 0.51
CA GLY A 282 -24.19 11.45 -0.06
C GLY A 282 -25.36 11.07 -0.97
N GLY A 283 -25.38 9.84 -1.46
CA GLY A 283 -26.33 9.37 -2.47
C GLY A 283 -25.95 9.75 -3.91
N ALA A 284 -26.67 9.20 -4.87
CA ALA A 284 -26.35 9.28 -6.31
C ALA A 284 -26.25 10.72 -6.86
N GLY A 285 -27.01 11.68 -6.29
CA GLY A 285 -26.97 13.10 -6.69
C GLY A 285 -25.63 13.79 -6.42
N HIS A 286 -24.79 13.22 -5.56
CA HIS A 286 -23.51 13.80 -5.15
C HIS A 286 -22.29 13.27 -5.93
N VAL A 287 -22.42 12.17 -6.67
CA VAL A 287 -21.31 11.54 -7.43
C VAL A 287 -20.60 12.56 -8.33
N ARG A 288 -21.36 13.24 -9.20
CA ARG A 288 -20.79 14.22 -10.14
C ARG A 288 -20.17 15.43 -9.42
N ASN A 289 -20.78 15.88 -8.33
CA ASN A 289 -20.26 17.02 -7.58
C ASN A 289 -18.98 16.67 -6.84
N LEU A 290 -18.87 15.47 -6.27
CA LEU A 290 -17.65 15.00 -5.62
C LEU A 290 -16.53 14.76 -6.65
N GLN A 291 -16.86 14.27 -7.86
CA GLN A 291 -15.90 14.19 -8.97
C GLN A 291 -15.35 15.58 -9.32
N ARG A 292 -16.24 16.58 -9.47
CA ARG A 292 -15.85 17.96 -9.76
C ARG A 292 -15.10 18.62 -8.59
N PHE A 293 -15.38 18.25 -7.35
CA PHE A 293 -14.63 18.74 -6.20
C PHE A 293 -13.16 18.34 -6.30
N ILE A 294 -12.87 17.10 -6.67
CA ILE A 294 -11.49 16.61 -6.81
C ILE A 294 -10.82 17.16 -8.07
N SER A 295 -11.53 17.30 -9.20
CA SER A 295 -10.92 17.68 -10.49
C SER A 295 -10.99 19.18 -10.80
N ASP A 296 -12.13 19.85 -10.52
CA ASP A 296 -12.45 21.14 -11.16
C ASP A 296 -12.66 22.30 -10.16
N TYR A 297 -13.31 22.05 -9.00
CA TYR A 297 -13.67 23.15 -8.10
C TYR A 297 -12.43 23.92 -7.62
N ALA A 298 -12.58 25.25 -7.56
CA ALA A 298 -11.54 26.12 -7.07
C ALA A 298 -11.56 26.15 -5.53
N TRP A 299 -10.46 25.65 -4.93
CA TRP A 299 -10.12 25.79 -3.52
C TRP A 299 -8.61 25.84 -3.38
N ASP A 300 -8.11 26.33 -2.26
CA ASP A 300 -6.69 26.60 -2.07
C ASP A 300 -5.94 25.36 -1.57
N GLU A 301 -5.32 24.63 -2.51
CA GLU A 301 -4.53 23.42 -2.25
C GLU A 301 -3.27 23.73 -1.45
N THR A 302 -2.64 24.88 -1.73
CA THR A 302 -1.44 25.33 -1.03
C THR A 302 -1.76 25.61 0.43
N ARG A 303 -2.84 26.34 0.69
CA ARG A 303 -3.27 26.64 2.04
C ARG A 303 -3.65 25.37 2.82
N MET A 304 -4.34 24.43 2.19
CA MET A 304 -4.67 23.15 2.82
C MET A 304 -3.40 22.36 3.17
N LYS A 305 -2.40 22.35 2.29
CA LYS A 305 -1.09 21.71 2.53
C LYS A 305 -0.34 22.38 3.68
N GLU A 306 -0.25 23.69 3.72
CA GLU A 306 0.37 24.43 4.82
C GLU A 306 -0.26 24.11 6.19
N ILE A 307 -1.59 24.11 6.25
CA ILE A 307 -2.32 23.75 7.48
C ILE A 307 -2.01 22.30 7.88
N HIS A 308 -2.03 21.37 6.90
CA HIS A 308 -1.67 19.99 7.13
C HIS A 308 -0.25 19.85 7.69
N GLN A 309 0.75 20.49 7.08
CA GLN A 309 2.15 20.44 7.50
C GLN A 309 2.33 20.99 8.93
N LYS A 310 1.71 22.12 9.25
CA LYS A 310 1.72 22.69 10.62
C LYS A 310 1.10 21.73 11.65
N LYS A 311 -0.03 21.10 11.31
CA LYS A 311 -0.67 20.11 12.20
C LYS A 311 0.21 18.87 12.36
N LEU A 312 0.76 18.36 11.27
CA LEU A 312 1.66 17.23 11.30
C LEU A 312 2.89 17.50 12.18
N ALA A 313 3.53 18.64 12.00
CA ALA A 313 4.68 19.04 12.81
C ALA A 313 4.32 19.20 14.29
N SER A 314 3.17 19.78 14.63
CA SER A 314 2.72 19.97 16.01
C SER A 314 2.32 18.67 16.71
N GLU A 315 1.74 17.71 16.01
CA GLU A 315 1.27 16.44 16.60
C GLU A 315 2.38 15.39 16.68
N ILE A 316 3.25 15.34 15.66
CA ILE A 316 4.34 14.36 15.55
C ILE A 316 5.65 14.95 16.07
N GLY A 317 5.74 16.30 16.10
CA GLY A 317 6.95 17.04 16.37
C GLY A 317 7.80 16.37 17.43
N ALA A 318 8.97 15.91 17.03
CA ALA A 318 9.92 15.35 17.96
C ALA A 318 10.22 16.40 19.01
N ARG A 319 10.12 16.03 20.27
CA ARG A 319 10.61 16.90 21.36
C ARG A 319 12.10 17.19 21.18
N GLU A 320 12.78 16.32 20.45
CA GLU A 320 14.20 16.37 20.13
C GLU A 320 14.38 16.29 18.61
N PRO A 321 14.79 17.40 17.94
CA PRO A 321 15.10 17.41 16.50
C PRO A 321 16.13 16.35 16.08
N GLU A 322 17.02 15.99 16.99
CA GLU A 322 18.04 14.95 16.83
C GLU A 322 17.44 13.56 16.52
N LEU A 323 16.20 13.31 16.96
CA LEU A 323 15.45 12.09 16.74
C LEU A 323 14.32 12.28 15.73
N ALA A 324 14.41 13.30 14.86
CA ALA A 324 13.45 13.53 13.79
C ALA A 324 14.09 13.33 12.42
N MET A 325 13.34 12.68 11.51
CA MET A 325 13.81 12.30 10.20
C MET A 325 12.80 12.63 9.11
N PHE A 326 13.26 13.28 8.04
CA PHE A 326 12.58 13.22 6.75
C PHE A 326 12.81 11.84 6.10
N THR A 327 11.79 11.24 5.56
CA THR A 327 11.87 9.95 4.87
C THR A 327 11.41 10.12 3.43
N LEU A 328 12.21 9.64 2.49
CA LEU A 328 11.94 9.74 1.05
C LEU A 328 11.79 8.35 0.45
N ASP A 329 10.74 8.18 -0.33
CA ASP A 329 10.53 6.96 -1.11
C ASP A 329 9.57 7.20 -2.28
N SER A 330 9.54 6.27 -3.24
CA SER A 330 8.57 6.28 -4.33
C SER A 330 7.50 5.21 -4.12
N SER A 331 6.30 5.51 -4.61
CA SER A 331 5.22 4.51 -4.61
C SER A 331 4.55 4.45 -5.97
N GLU A 332 4.32 3.22 -6.44
CA GLU A 332 3.70 2.96 -7.74
C GLU A 332 2.23 2.59 -7.59
N PHE A 333 1.45 3.05 -8.58
CA PHE A 333 0.00 2.86 -8.70
C PHE A 333 -0.31 2.18 -10.03
N PRO A 334 -0.52 0.85 -10.07
CA PRO A 334 -0.85 0.12 -11.29
C PRO A 334 -2.12 0.66 -11.94
N LYS A 335 -2.08 0.87 -13.26
CA LYS A 335 -3.22 1.34 -14.05
C LYS A 335 -3.49 0.40 -15.23
N LYS A 336 -4.77 0.19 -15.56
CA LYS A 336 -5.17 -0.63 -16.71
C LYS A 336 -5.19 0.15 -18.03
N GLY A 337 -5.47 1.45 -17.95
CA GLY A 337 -5.60 2.34 -19.12
C GLY A 337 -4.37 3.21 -19.33
N ARG A 338 -4.38 3.98 -20.43
CA ARG A 338 -3.30 4.90 -20.82
C ARG A 338 -3.65 6.38 -20.62
N GLU A 339 -4.87 6.67 -20.18
CA GLU A 339 -5.42 8.04 -20.12
C GLU A 339 -5.10 8.81 -18.83
N SER A 340 -4.50 8.16 -17.84
CA SER A 340 -4.15 8.82 -16.58
C SER A 340 -2.82 9.58 -16.74
N VAL A 341 -2.73 10.76 -16.15
CA VAL A 341 -1.51 11.58 -16.15
C VAL A 341 -0.30 10.79 -15.64
N GLY A 342 0.84 10.89 -16.29
CA GLY A 342 2.09 10.24 -15.87
C GLY A 342 2.10 8.71 -15.96
N VAL A 343 1.10 8.10 -16.61
CA VAL A 343 1.07 6.64 -16.80
C VAL A 343 2.05 6.23 -17.90
N ALA A 344 2.86 5.24 -17.60
CA ALA A 344 3.81 4.64 -18.55
C ALA A 344 4.14 3.20 -18.17
N ARG A 345 4.79 2.48 -19.08
CA ARG A 345 5.41 1.18 -18.79
C ARG A 345 6.74 1.41 -18.10
N GLN A 346 6.74 1.29 -16.78
CA GLN A 346 7.91 1.49 -15.95
C GLN A 346 7.98 0.41 -14.85
N TYR A 347 9.10 0.32 -14.14
CA TYR A 347 9.23 -0.63 -13.04
C TYR A 347 8.16 -0.32 -11.96
N CYS A 348 7.38 -1.31 -11.63
CA CYS A 348 6.31 -1.23 -10.64
C CYS A 348 6.69 -2.10 -9.43
N GLY A 349 7.21 -1.47 -8.37
CA GLY A 349 7.68 -2.15 -7.17
C GLY A 349 6.62 -3.03 -6.51
N THR A 350 5.36 -2.56 -6.50
CA THR A 350 4.23 -3.35 -5.97
C THR A 350 3.94 -4.64 -6.73
N ARG A 351 4.43 -4.76 -7.99
CA ARG A 351 4.28 -5.95 -8.84
C ARG A 351 5.59 -6.67 -9.11
N GLY A 352 6.72 -6.10 -8.70
CA GLY A 352 8.07 -6.64 -8.90
C GLY A 352 8.48 -6.77 -10.38
N LYS A 353 7.86 -6.02 -11.30
CA LYS A 353 8.12 -6.09 -12.75
C LYS A 353 7.81 -4.77 -13.43
N VAL A 354 8.25 -4.62 -14.70
CA VAL A 354 7.81 -3.52 -15.57
C VAL A 354 6.33 -3.71 -15.90
N ASP A 355 5.51 -2.74 -15.52
CA ASP A 355 4.05 -2.75 -15.78
C ASP A 355 3.57 -1.32 -16.05
N ASN A 356 2.32 -1.21 -16.50
CA ASN A 356 1.67 0.07 -16.74
C ASN A 356 1.24 0.69 -15.40
N CYS A 357 1.93 1.74 -14.98
CA CYS A 357 1.68 2.37 -13.68
C CYS A 357 1.99 3.87 -13.69
N GLN A 358 1.44 4.57 -12.72
CA GLN A 358 1.90 5.90 -12.27
C GLN A 358 2.91 5.70 -11.14
N SER A 359 3.83 6.63 -10.96
CA SER A 359 4.77 6.65 -9.84
C SER A 359 4.77 8.04 -9.21
N GLY A 360 4.69 8.10 -7.89
CA GLY A 360 4.85 9.35 -7.12
C GLY A 360 6.08 9.27 -6.24
N VAL A 361 6.75 10.40 -6.04
CA VAL A 361 7.82 10.55 -5.03
C VAL A 361 7.21 11.25 -3.82
N PHE A 362 7.47 10.72 -2.65
CA PHE A 362 6.85 11.14 -1.39
C PHE A 362 7.90 11.53 -0.37
N LEU A 363 7.64 12.62 0.34
CA LEU A 363 8.36 13.04 1.52
C LEU A 363 7.50 12.76 2.74
N GLY A 364 8.01 11.99 3.68
CA GLY A 364 7.45 11.77 5.00
C GLY A 364 8.25 12.48 6.07
N PHE A 365 7.65 12.60 7.26
CA PHE A 365 8.31 13.06 8.48
C PHE A 365 8.02 12.06 9.58
N ALA A 366 9.06 11.66 10.29
CA ALA A 366 8.99 10.70 11.37
C ALA A 366 9.66 11.24 12.62
N GLY A 367 8.99 11.11 13.74
CA GLY A 367 9.51 11.23 15.07
C GLY A 367 9.43 9.90 15.80
N GLU A 368 9.86 9.88 17.04
CA GLU A 368 9.93 8.66 17.87
C GLU A 368 8.57 7.91 17.99
N ARG A 369 7.45 8.65 18.06
CA ARG A 369 6.12 8.08 18.37
C ARG A 369 5.17 8.00 17.19
N ALA A 370 5.37 8.80 16.17
CA ALA A 370 4.46 8.92 15.04
C ALA A 370 5.17 9.36 13.77
N HIS A 371 4.49 9.20 12.64
CA HIS A 371 4.99 9.49 11.31
C HIS A 371 3.85 9.93 10.40
N GLY A 372 4.18 10.63 9.31
CA GLY A 372 3.18 11.03 8.33
C GLY A 372 3.79 11.59 7.05
N PHE A 373 2.94 11.85 6.07
CA PHE A 373 3.35 12.42 4.79
C PHE A 373 3.42 13.95 4.90
N VAL A 374 4.49 14.53 4.36
CA VAL A 374 4.72 15.99 4.30
C VAL A 374 4.25 16.54 2.95
N ASP A 375 4.72 15.94 1.87
CA ASP A 375 4.45 16.36 0.50
C ASP A 375 4.66 15.20 -0.48
N ALA A 376 4.18 15.36 -1.71
CA ALA A 376 4.47 14.44 -2.80
C ALA A 376 4.37 15.12 -4.15
N ARG A 377 5.08 14.56 -5.14
CA ARG A 377 4.97 14.95 -6.54
C ARG A 377 4.83 13.74 -7.43
N LEU A 378 3.85 13.78 -8.34
CA LEU A 378 3.70 12.76 -9.37
C LEU A 378 4.87 12.85 -10.36
N TYR A 379 5.52 11.73 -10.61
CA TYR A 379 6.56 11.61 -11.63
C TYR A 379 5.91 11.48 -13.01
N LEU A 380 6.36 12.33 -13.95
CA LEU A 380 6.05 12.20 -15.35
C LEU A 380 7.29 11.67 -16.07
N PRO A 381 7.20 10.50 -16.73
CA PRO A 381 8.27 10.00 -17.58
C PRO A 381 8.65 10.98 -18.69
N GLU A 382 9.89 10.95 -19.16
CA GLU A 382 10.43 11.87 -20.15
C GLU A 382 9.59 11.91 -21.44
N GLU A 383 9.05 10.76 -21.87
CA GLU A 383 8.16 10.68 -23.05
C GLU A 383 6.93 11.61 -22.95
N TRP A 384 6.46 11.92 -21.72
CA TRP A 384 5.35 12.85 -21.50
C TRP A 384 5.67 14.29 -21.90
N PHE A 385 6.93 14.66 -22.08
CA PHE A 385 7.38 16.00 -22.51
C PHE A 385 7.65 16.08 -24.00
N GLY A 386 7.56 14.95 -24.72
CA GLY A 386 7.62 14.90 -26.17
C GLY A 386 6.35 15.43 -26.85
N PRO A 387 6.42 15.70 -28.18
CA PRO A 387 5.31 16.24 -28.98
C PRO A 387 4.09 15.31 -28.99
N ASP A 388 4.28 14.00 -28.98
CA ASP A 388 3.20 13.01 -29.04
C ASP A 388 2.30 13.02 -27.79
N PHE A 389 2.75 13.65 -26.72
CA PHE A 389 2.02 13.75 -25.45
C PHE A 389 1.47 15.15 -25.16
N GLU A 390 1.63 16.12 -26.04
CA GLU A 390 1.19 17.50 -25.82
C GLU A 390 -0.32 17.58 -25.56
N GLU A 391 -1.14 17.04 -26.46
CA GLU A 391 -2.61 16.96 -26.28
C GLU A 391 -2.99 16.25 -24.97
N ARG A 392 -2.25 15.20 -24.61
CA ARG A 392 -2.52 14.45 -23.38
C ARG A 392 -2.15 15.23 -22.13
N ARG A 393 -1.05 15.99 -22.14
CA ARG A 393 -0.69 16.90 -21.04
C ARG A 393 -1.76 17.96 -20.84
N GLU A 394 -2.22 18.58 -21.91
CA GLU A 394 -3.29 19.57 -21.88
C GLU A 394 -4.58 18.97 -21.31
N LYS A 395 -5.04 17.86 -21.86
CA LYS A 395 -6.24 17.13 -21.44
C LYS A 395 -6.20 16.70 -19.96
N THR A 396 -5.04 16.35 -19.46
CA THR A 396 -4.86 15.92 -18.06
C THR A 396 -4.51 17.07 -17.12
N GLY A 397 -4.39 18.31 -17.65
CA GLY A 397 -4.14 19.51 -16.86
C GLY A 397 -2.76 19.57 -16.22
N VAL A 398 -1.73 19.03 -16.89
CA VAL A 398 -0.33 19.20 -16.48
C VAL A 398 0.04 20.68 -16.63
N PRO A 399 0.64 21.33 -15.63
CA PRO A 399 1.06 22.72 -15.74
C PRO A 399 2.02 22.94 -16.92
N GLN A 400 1.77 23.94 -17.73
CA GLN A 400 2.61 24.23 -18.91
C GLN A 400 4.07 24.59 -18.53
N THR A 401 4.25 25.16 -17.35
CA THR A 401 5.57 25.52 -16.80
C THR A 401 6.33 24.33 -16.22
N LEU A 402 5.70 23.14 -16.15
CA LEU A 402 6.34 21.97 -15.58
C LEU A 402 7.38 21.42 -16.56
N ALA A 403 8.65 21.45 -16.13
CA ALA A 403 9.75 20.80 -16.85
C ALA A 403 9.90 19.33 -16.43
N PHE A 404 10.53 18.54 -17.30
CA PHE A 404 10.94 17.18 -16.96
C PHE A 404 11.89 17.19 -15.76
N ALA A 405 11.64 16.27 -14.85
CA ALA A 405 12.54 16.01 -13.72
C ALA A 405 12.55 14.50 -13.44
N THR A 406 13.74 13.96 -13.23
CA THR A 406 13.93 12.57 -12.80
C THR A 406 13.42 12.38 -11.37
N LYS A 407 13.15 11.13 -10.97
CA LYS A 407 12.75 10.85 -9.58
C LYS A 407 13.75 11.37 -8.54
N PRO A 408 15.08 11.23 -8.72
CA PRO A 408 16.05 11.84 -7.81
C PRO A 408 15.99 13.38 -7.74
N GLN A 409 15.74 14.06 -8.85
CA GLN A 409 15.57 15.52 -8.85
C GLN A 409 14.30 15.95 -8.10
N ILE A 410 13.18 15.22 -8.30
CA ILE A 410 11.95 15.44 -7.52
C ILE A 410 12.21 15.17 -6.03
N ALA A 411 12.94 14.09 -5.72
CA ALA A 411 13.31 13.75 -4.34
C ALA A 411 14.19 14.80 -3.68
N SER A 412 15.00 15.53 -4.45
CA SER A 412 15.78 16.67 -3.95
C SER A 412 14.91 17.90 -3.66
N GLU A 413 13.94 18.20 -4.54
CA GLU A 413 13.08 19.38 -4.36
C GLU A 413 12.24 19.33 -3.07
N LEU A 414 11.76 18.15 -2.70
CA LEU A 414 10.80 18.02 -1.59
C LEU A 414 11.40 18.36 -0.21
N PRO A 415 12.55 17.81 0.22
CA PRO A 415 13.15 18.16 1.51
C PRO A 415 13.69 19.61 1.53
N ASN A 416 14.22 20.13 0.40
CA ASN A 416 14.66 21.52 0.32
C ASN A 416 13.48 22.47 0.59
N LYS A 417 12.33 22.28 -0.07
CA LYS A 417 11.11 23.05 0.19
C LYS A 417 10.60 22.92 1.63
N ALA A 418 10.72 21.73 2.22
CA ALA A 418 10.26 21.49 3.58
C ALA A 418 11.15 22.20 4.62
N VAL A 419 12.46 22.24 4.39
CA VAL A 419 13.43 22.98 5.23
C VAL A 419 13.27 24.49 5.06
N GLU A 420 13.18 24.98 3.81
CA GLU A 420 12.92 26.39 3.50
C GLU A 420 11.62 26.91 4.14
N GLY A 421 10.59 26.05 4.19
CA GLY A 421 9.32 26.38 4.85
C GLY A 421 9.38 26.52 6.36
N GLY A 422 10.44 26.05 7.03
CA GLY A 422 10.70 26.24 8.45
C GLY A 422 9.68 25.61 9.41
N ILE A 423 8.81 24.70 8.91
CA ILE A 423 7.73 24.08 9.70
C ILE A 423 8.25 22.86 10.48
N PHE A 424 9.19 22.12 9.90
CA PHE A 424 9.70 20.88 10.45
C PHE A 424 11.13 21.04 10.95
N SER A 425 11.38 20.55 12.16
CA SER A 425 12.74 20.45 12.70
C SER A 425 13.20 19.00 12.60
N ALA A 426 13.97 18.67 11.57
CA ALA A 426 14.60 17.36 11.37
C ALA A 426 16.09 17.54 11.16
N ARG A 427 16.91 16.63 11.70
CA ARG A 427 18.35 16.54 11.42
C ARG A 427 18.69 15.48 10.39
N TRP A 428 17.75 14.60 10.09
CA TRP A 428 18.02 13.43 9.27
C TRP A 428 17.15 13.38 8.03
N VAL A 429 17.70 12.76 6.98
CA VAL A 429 16.94 12.29 5.85
C VAL A 429 17.26 10.82 5.57
N GLY A 430 16.23 9.98 5.61
CA GLY A 430 16.32 8.55 5.35
C GLY A 430 15.85 8.21 3.95
N VAL A 431 16.68 7.49 3.17
CA VAL A 431 16.37 7.11 1.78
C VAL A 431 16.67 5.63 1.52
N ASP A 432 15.98 5.04 0.52
CA ASP A 432 16.24 3.69 0.06
C ASP A 432 17.53 3.59 -0.79
N ALA A 433 17.86 2.38 -1.23
CA ALA A 433 19.06 2.15 -2.04
C ALA A 433 18.97 2.73 -3.47
N PHE A 434 17.78 3.03 -3.97
CA PHE A 434 17.63 3.69 -5.27
C PHE A 434 18.11 5.14 -5.19
N PHE A 435 17.58 5.92 -4.25
CA PHE A 435 18.00 7.30 -4.02
C PHE A 435 19.42 7.35 -3.40
N GLY A 436 19.74 6.46 -2.48
CA GLY A 436 21.05 6.39 -1.79
C GLY A 436 22.23 6.09 -2.72
N SER A 437 22.00 5.49 -3.89
CA SER A 437 23.05 5.29 -4.90
C SER A 437 23.31 6.53 -5.78
N ASN A 438 22.42 7.51 -5.78
CA ASN A 438 22.55 8.72 -6.59
C ASN A 438 23.30 9.81 -5.82
N ARG A 439 24.56 10.07 -6.22
CA ARG A 439 25.43 11.06 -5.55
C ARG A 439 24.98 12.49 -5.73
N GLU A 440 24.49 12.83 -6.92
CA GLU A 440 24.01 14.16 -7.25
C GLU A 440 22.81 14.52 -6.36
N PHE A 441 21.91 13.56 -6.17
CA PHE A 441 20.82 13.71 -5.21
C PHE A 441 21.32 13.90 -3.79
N LEU A 442 22.25 13.08 -3.29
CA LEU A 442 22.77 13.22 -1.92
C LEU A 442 23.51 14.55 -1.71
N ALA A 443 24.23 15.02 -2.74
CA ALA A 443 24.92 16.32 -2.70
C ALA A 443 23.96 17.53 -2.77
N SER A 444 22.74 17.33 -3.30
CA SER A 444 21.72 18.39 -3.41
C SER A 444 20.82 18.51 -2.17
N LEU A 445 20.98 17.65 -1.19
CA LEU A 445 20.25 17.74 0.07
C LEU A 445 20.67 18.97 0.88
N PRO A 446 19.76 19.56 1.68
CA PRO A 446 20.10 20.65 2.59
C PRO A 446 21.32 20.31 3.45
N GLN A 447 22.26 21.25 3.60
CA GLN A 447 23.52 21.03 4.32
C GLN A 447 23.33 20.68 5.81
N ASP A 448 22.23 21.14 6.39
CA ASP A 448 21.89 20.88 7.80
C ASP A 448 21.31 19.47 8.01
N LEU A 449 21.04 18.73 6.94
CA LEU A 449 20.53 17.38 7.02
C LEU A 449 21.62 16.33 6.89
N THR A 450 21.65 15.43 7.85
CA THR A 450 22.46 14.21 7.80
C THR A 450 21.67 13.11 7.11
N TYR A 451 22.24 12.46 6.08
CA TYR A 451 21.54 11.38 5.43
C TYR A 451 21.83 10.00 6.03
N MET A 452 20.82 9.14 5.96
CA MET A 452 20.87 7.69 6.20
C MET A 452 20.44 7.00 4.89
N ALA A 453 21.38 6.71 4.03
CA ALA A 453 21.16 6.19 2.68
C ALA A 453 21.37 4.67 2.66
N SER A 454 20.30 3.89 2.47
CA SER A 454 20.44 2.43 2.35
C SER A 454 21.34 2.06 1.19
N ALA A 455 22.16 1.03 1.38
CA ALA A 455 23.04 0.48 0.35
C ALA A 455 22.70 -0.99 0.07
N ARG A 456 22.96 -1.45 -1.15
CA ARG A 456 22.83 -2.87 -1.52
C ARG A 456 24.06 -3.63 -1.04
N ALA A 457 23.93 -4.92 -0.72
CA ALA A 457 25.02 -5.77 -0.28
C ALA A 457 26.24 -5.74 -1.21
N ASN A 458 26.00 -5.63 -2.52
CA ASN A 458 27.04 -5.56 -3.55
C ASN A 458 27.57 -4.13 -3.83
N THR A 459 27.17 -3.13 -3.03
CA THR A 459 27.72 -1.77 -3.14
C THR A 459 29.20 -1.81 -2.82
N ARG A 460 30.02 -1.23 -3.71
CA ARG A 460 31.47 -1.18 -3.54
C ARG A 460 31.91 0.15 -2.95
N VAL A 461 32.84 0.06 -2.03
CA VAL A 461 33.45 1.21 -1.32
C VAL A 461 34.95 1.01 -1.17
N LEU A 462 35.66 2.08 -0.81
CA LEU A 462 37.06 2.06 -0.42
C LEU A 462 37.17 2.16 1.11
N THR A 463 38.18 1.52 1.67
CA THR A 463 38.48 1.53 3.12
C THR A 463 39.52 2.59 3.51
N SER A 464 40.05 3.32 2.52
CA SER A 464 40.97 4.44 2.68
C SER A 464 40.65 5.53 1.64
N PRO A 465 41.14 6.78 1.82
CA PRO A 465 40.98 7.82 0.83
C PRO A 465 41.43 7.38 -0.56
N PRO A 466 40.69 7.75 -1.64
CA PRO A 466 41.03 7.32 -2.99
C PRO A 466 42.40 7.87 -3.43
N VAL A 467 43.25 7.00 -3.97
CA VAL A 467 44.55 7.35 -4.52
C VAL A 467 44.59 6.96 -5.98
N TRP A 468 44.97 7.90 -6.83
CA TRP A 468 45.10 7.71 -8.26
C TRP A 468 46.55 7.74 -8.70
N ALA A 469 46.96 6.80 -9.55
CA ALA A 469 48.28 6.76 -10.14
C ALA A 469 48.20 6.41 -11.62
N LEU A 470 49.27 6.75 -12.36
CA LEU A 470 49.44 6.20 -13.70
C LEU A 470 49.75 4.71 -13.60
N PRO A 471 49.19 3.85 -14.46
CA PRO A 471 49.53 2.45 -14.49
C PRO A 471 51.01 2.23 -14.74
N ASP A 472 51.58 1.17 -14.16
CA ASP A 472 52.96 0.77 -14.39
C ASP A 472 53.21 0.56 -15.90
N ASP A 473 54.37 1.02 -16.35
CA ASP A 473 54.83 0.83 -17.73
C ASP A 473 55.11 -0.64 -17.98
N LYS A 474 54.28 -1.25 -18.83
CA LYS A 474 54.47 -2.68 -19.21
C LYS A 474 55.60 -2.90 -20.22
N GLY A 475 56.35 -1.85 -20.57
CA GLY A 475 57.50 -1.94 -21.50
C GLY A 475 57.12 -2.25 -22.95
N ARG A 476 55.85 -2.31 -23.29
CA ARG A 476 55.32 -2.52 -24.66
C ARG A 476 54.10 -1.62 -24.92
N GLY A 477 54.12 -0.88 -26.00
CA GLY A 477 53.03 -0.03 -26.45
C GLY A 477 53.06 1.41 -25.94
N LYS A 478 52.04 2.23 -26.31
CA LYS A 478 51.92 3.62 -25.84
C LYS A 478 51.64 3.65 -24.33
N ARG A 479 52.38 4.46 -23.57
CA ARG A 479 52.10 4.69 -22.13
C ARG A 479 50.68 5.21 -21.93
N SER A 480 50.02 4.68 -20.92
CA SER A 480 48.71 5.17 -20.54
C SER A 480 48.82 6.56 -19.89
N GLU A 481 48.09 7.51 -20.40
CA GLU A 481 47.96 8.85 -19.81
C GLU A 481 46.76 8.91 -18.82
N LYS A 482 45.99 7.80 -18.70
CA LYS A 482 44.81 7.74 -17.82
C LYS A 482 45.20 7.21 -16.45
N HIS A 483 44.96 8.02 -15.42
CA HIS A 483 45.09 7.60 -14.05
C HIS A 483 44.11 6.47 -13.72
N VAL A 484 44.51 5.51 -12.95
CA VAL A 484 43.71 4.41 -12.41
C VAL A 484 43.70 4.48 -10.90
N LEU A 485 42.61 4.04 -10.31
CA LEU A 485 42.49 3.93 -8.86
C LEU A 485 43.43 2.81 -8.37
N THR A 486 44.28 3.08 -7.39
CA THR A 486 45.27 2.12 -6.89
C THR A 486 44.71 1.09 -5.91
N GLN A 487 43.64 1.49 -5.19
CA GLN A 487 42.98 0.60 -4.23
C GLN A 487 41.99 -0.34 -4.92
N THR A 488 41.86 -1.55 -4.36
CA THR A 488 40.82 -2.50 -4.75
C THR A 488 39.55 -2.21 -3.96
N PRO A 489 38.43 -1.86 -4.63
CA PRO A 489 37.15 -1.65 -3.94
C PRO A 489 36.60 -2.96 -3.39
N VAL A 490 36.08 -2.92 -2.15
CA VAL A 490 35.44 -4.05 -1.47
C VAL A 490 33.93 -3.83 -1.38
N THR A 491 33.16 -4.90 -1.31
CA THR A 491 31.72 -4.78 -1.10
C THR A 491 31.39 -4.52 0.37
N VAL A 492 30.28 -3.83 0.61
CA VAL A 492 29.81 -3.58 1.99
C VAL A 492 29.48 -4.90 2.72
N GLU A 493 29.11 -5.94 1.97
CA GLU A 493 28.88 -7.28 2.52
C GLU A 493 30.18 -7.95 2.98
N GLU A 494 31.27 -7.83 2.21
CA GLU A 494 32.59 -8.32 2.61
C GLU A 494 33.07 -7.63 3.88
N LEU A 495 32.93 -6.30 3.96
CA LEU A 495 33.27 -5.53 5.15
C LEU A 495 32.47 -5.97 6.38
N ALA A 496 31.18 -6.26 6.22
CA ALA A 496 30.33 -6.68 7.33
C ALA A 496 30.77 -8.02 7.96
N ARG A 497 31.48 -8.85 7.22
CA ARG A 497 32.01 -10.14 7.74
C ARG A 497 33.24 -9.97 8.64
N SER A 498 33.95 -8.86 8.51
CA SER A 498 35.20 -8.58 9.25
C SER A 498 34.99 -7.69 10.49
N VAL A 499 33.76 -7.24 10.76
CA VAL A 499 33.47 -6.26 11.79
C VAL A 499 32.86 -6.90 13.03
N VAL A 500 33.28 -6.40 14.19
CA VAL A 500 32.64 -6.76 15.47
C VAL A 500 31.41 -5.87 15.69
N PHE A 501 30.28 -6.51 15.92
CA PHE A 501 29.03 -5.84 16.22
C PHE A 501 28.86 -5.65 17.73
N THR A 502 28.40 -4.47 18.14
CA THR A 502 28.02 -4.17 19.51
C THR A 502 26.51 -4.38 19.67
N GLU A 503 26.10 -5.00 20.77
CA GLU A 503 24.69 -5.20 21.10
C GLU A 503 24.11 -3.95 21.75
N PHE A 504 22.93 -3.55 21.30
CA PHE A 504 22.11 -2.47 21.86
C PHE A 504 20.73 -3.02 22.21
N ILE A 505 20.25 -2.70 23.40
CA ILE A 505 18.91 -3.06 23.86
C ILE A 505 18.02 -1.85 23.74
N ARG A 506 16.90 -1.98 23.02
CA ARG A 506 15.93 -0.91 22.80
C ARG A 506 14.52 -1.32 23.15
N PRO A 507 13.69 -0.39 23.66
CA PRO A 507 12.26 -0.64 23.83
C PRO A 507 11.60 -0.95 22.48
N SER A 508 10.70 -1.93 22.46
CA SER A 508 9.88 -2.28 21.28
C SER A 508 8.43 -2.36 21.69
N HIS A 509 7.55 -1.67 20.94
CA HIS A 509 6.11 -1.74 21.20
C HIS A 509 5.49 -3.11 20.89
N ALA A 510 6.13 -3.89 20.02
CA ALA A 510 5.63 -5.22 19.63
C ALA A 510 6.10 -6.34 20.55
N PHE A 511 7.33 -6.23 21.10
CA PHE A 511 8.00 -7.33 21.81
C PHE A 511 8.56 -6.94 23.19
N GLY A 512 8.22 -5.75 23.69
CA GLY A 512 8.76 -5.22 24.94
C GLY A 512 10.23 -4.76 24.83
N ILE A 513 11.12 -5.62 24.34
CA ILE A 513 12.56 -5.34 24.14
C ILE A 513 13.00 -5.87 22.79
N GLU A 514 13.77 -5.06 22.06
CA GLU A 514 14.43 -5.44 20.81
C GLU A 514 15.95 -5.36 20.99
N ARG A 515 16.67 -6.39 20.51
CA ARG A 515 18.13 -6.41 20.47
C ARG A 515 18.58 -6.02 19.07
N VAL A 516 19.43 -5.01 18.98
CA VAL A 516 20.01 -4.54 17.72
C VAL A 516 21.52 -4.68 17.83
N TYR A 517 22.10 -5.37 16.88
CA TYR A 517 23.56 -5.50 16.74
C TYR A 517 24.02 -4.51 15.68
N ALA A 518 24.87 -3.57 16.04
CA ALA A 518 25.32 -2.51 15.16
C ALA A 518 26.84 -2.34 15.15
N ALA A 519 27.35 -1.87 14.02
CA ALA A 519 28.75 -1.48 13.84
C ALA A 519 28.84 -0.33 12.85
N ARG A 520 29.93 0.42 12.86
CA ARG A 520 30.22 1.44 11.84
C ARG A 520 31.66 1.38 11.40
N ILE A 521 31.90 1.63 10.12
CA ILE A 521 33.22 1.65 9.49
C ILE A 521 33.36 2.92 8.68
N ARG A 522 34.53 3.52 8.68
CA ARG A 522 34.86 4.64 7.80
C ARG A 522 35.14 4.14 6.39
N VAL A 523 34.44 4.69 5.42
CA VAL A 523 34.53 4.29 4.01
C VAL A 523 34.52 5.51 3.10
N TRP A 524 34.95 5.33 1.86
CA TRP A 524 34.87 6.32 0.79
C TRP A 524 34.13 5.73 -0.40
N ARG A 525 33.31 6.52 -1.04
CA ARG A 525 32.75 6.13 -2.34
C ARG A 525 33.83 6.10 -3.40
N ILE A 526 33.68 5.23 -4.39
CA ILE A 526 34.62 5.16 -5.51
C ILE A 526 34.40 6.39 -6.39
N PRO A 527 35.36 7.32 -6.55
CA PRO A 527 35.18 8.47 -7.43
C PRO A 527 35.15 8.04 -8.89
N LYS A 528 34.37 8.77 -9.71
CA LYS A 528 34.27 8.53 -11.17
C LYS A 528 35.51 9.01 -11.93
N THR A 529 36.16 10.06 -11.42
CA THR A 529 37.33 10.70 -12.05
C THR A 529 38.36 11.08 -10.98
N PRO A 530 39.66 11.24 -11.35
CA PRO A 530 40.69 11.70 -10.42
C PRO A 530 40.39 13.06 -9.79
N SER A 531 39.65 13.92 -10.47
CA SER A 531 39.28 15.28 -10.01
C SER A 531 38.06 15.28 -9.08
N GLU A 532 37.32 14.18 -8.97
CA GLU A 532 36.17 14.08 -8.08
C GLU A 532 36.62 13.94 -6.63
N VAL A 533 36.32 14.94 -5.82
CA VAL A 533 36.59 14.89 -4.38
C VAL A 533 35.46 14.13 -3.70
N VAL A 534 35.78 13.02 -3.05
CA VAL A 534 34.86 12.25 -2.22
C VAL A 534 35.31 12.33 -0.76
N GLY A 535 34.41 12.77 0.10
CA GLY A 535 34.62 12.78 1.54
C GLY A 535 34.45 11.39 2.17
N PRO A 536 34.91 11.23 3.41
CA PRO A 536 34.64 10.04 4.17
C PRO A 536 33.16 9.96 4.60
N GLU A 537 32.60 8.75 4.53
CA GLU A 537 31.26 8.43 5.04
C GLU A 537 31.35 7.34 6.10
N TRP A 538 30.34 7.22 6.92
CA TRP A 538 30.15 6.05 7.75
C TRP A 538 29.34 4.99 7.01
N LEU A 539 29.89 3.80 6.86
CA LEU A 539 29.10 2.60 6.60
C LEU A 539 28.57 2.09 7.95
N PHE A 540 27.30 2.32 8.21
CA PHE A 540 26.59 1.84 9.37
C PHE A 540 25.93 0.50 9.03
N LEU A 541 26.21 -0.50 9.85
CA LEU A 541 25.75 -1.87 9.72
C LEU A 541 24.86 -2.20 10.91
N PHE A 542 23.69 -2.76 10.68
CA PHE A 542 22.87 -3.22 11.78
C PHE A 542 22.00 -4.43 11.42
N ARG A 543 21.64 -5.22 12.42
CA ARG A 543 20.80 -6.42 12.32
C ARG A 543 20.11 -6.68 13.66
N THR A 544 19.02 -7.45 13.62
CA THR A 544 18.27 -7.89 14.81
C THR A 544 18.59 -9.35 15.21
N ASP A 545 19.39 -10.05 14.39
CA ASP A 545 19.82 -11.44 14.63
C ASP A 545 21.29 -11.50 15.00
N ALA A 546 21.62 -12.20 16.11
CA ALA A 546 22.98 -12.43 16.56
C ALA A 546 23.76 -13.41 15.67
N GLN A 547 23.07 -14.33 14.98
CA GLN A 547 23.69 -15.52 14.35
C GLN A 547 24.16 -15.33 12.90
N HIS A 548 24.28 -14.10 12.37
CA HIS A 548 24.74 -13.84 11.01
C HIS A 548 23.97 -14.53 9.88
N ALA A 549 22.66 -14.77 10.03
CA ALA A 549 21.88 -15.35 8.95
C ALA A 549 22.02 -14.50 7.67
N ALA A 550 22.35 -15.12 6.56
CA ALA A 550 22.58 -14.45 5.29
C ALA A 550 21.38 -13.56 4.92
N GLY A 551 21.63 -12.27 4.65
CA GLY A 551 20.61 -11.31 4.24
C GLY A 551 19.93 -10.54 5.39
N THR A 552 20.28 -10.75 6.66
CA THR A 552 19.71 -10.00 7.80
C THR A 552 20.39 -8.66 8.06
N THR A 553 21.65 -8.48 7.65
CA THR A 553 22.40 -7.24 7.84
C THR A 553 21.88 -6.13 6.91
N LYS A 554 21.56 -4.97 7.48
CA LYS A 554 21.24 -3.75 6.76
C LYS A 554 22.48 -2.88 6.62
N TYR A 555 22.65 -2.29 5.45
CA TYR A 555 23.79 -1.47 5.06
C TYR A 555 23.30 -0.05 4.83
N VAL A 556 23.89 0.93 5.50
CA VAL A 556 23.52 2.35 5.40
C VAL A 556 24.77 3.20 5.30
N LEU A 557 24.85 4.06 4.30
CA LEU A 557 25.88 5.10 4.18
C LEU A 557 25.36 6.40 4.79
N SER A 558 26.21 7.10 5.54
CA SER A 558 25.85 8.34 6.21
C SER A 558 27.02 9.33 6.22
N ASN A 559 26.70 10.62 5.99
CA ASN A 559 27.64 11.75 6.17
C ASN A 559 27.68 12.27 7.62
N SER A 560 27.20 11.48 8.57
CA SER A 560 27.16 11.91 9.97
C SER A 560 28.56 12.27 10.51
N PRO A 561 28.66 13.26 11.42
CA PRO A 561 29.93 13.66 12.01
C PRO A 561 30.53 12.54 12.85
N GLU A 562 31.84 12.58 13.03
CA GLU A 562 32.58 11.57 13.80
C GLU A 562 32.16 11.53 15.27
N SER A 563 31.82 12.69 15.82
CA SER A 563 31.38 12.86 17.19
C SER A 563 30.01 12.24 17.50
N LEU A 564 29.24 11.86 16.47
CA LEU A 564 27.92 11.29 16.69
C LEU A 564 28.02 9.89 17.29
N PRO A 565 27.34 9.60 18.43
CA PRO A 565 27.31 8.27 19.01
C PRO A 565 26.64 7.25 18.09
N ILE A 566 27.14 6.01 18.09
CA ILE A 566 26.54 4.92 17.30
C ILE A 566 25.12 4.60 17.78
N GLU A 567 24.84 4.82 19.07
CA GLU A 567 23.53 4.68 19.69
C GLU A 567 22.48 5.55 18.99
N THR A 568 22.82 6.80 18.69
CA THR A 568 21.94 7.72 17.96
C THR A 568 21.67 7.19 16.55
N MET A 569 22.67 6.62 15.87
CA MET A 569 22.45 5.99 14.55
C MET A 569 21.51 4.78 14.65
N VAL A 570 21.60 3.97 15.71
CA VAL A 570 20.67 2.86 15.98
C VAL A 570 19.24 3.37 16.13
N ASP A 571 19.04 4.40 16.93
CA ASP A 571 17.71 4.96 17.19
C ASP A 571 17.10 5.58 15.94
N VAL A 572 17.87 6.37 15.21
CA VAL A 572 17.44 7.05 13.98
C VAL A 572 17.22 6.08 12.82
N SER A 573 18.01 5.01 12.71
CA SER A 573 17.86 4.03 11.63
C SER A 573 16.47 3.38 11.58
N ARG A 574 15.80 3.30 12.74
CA ARG A 574 14.43 2.77 12.88
C ARG A 574 13.38 3.68 12.23
N LEU A 575 13.66 4.99 12.17
CA LEU A 575 12.72 5.97 11.63
C LEU A 575 12.56 5.86 10.11
N ARG A 576 13.56 5.38 9.39
CA ARG A 576 13.48 5.23 7.92
C ARG A 576 12.30 4.37 7.47
N TRP A 577 11.98 3.31 8.22
CA TRP A 577 10.88 2.41 7.91
C TRP A 577 9.49 3.03 8.04
N SER A 578 9.40 4.20 8.65
CA SER A 578 8.13 4.90 8.85
C SER A 578 7.42 5.24 7.55
N ILE A 579 8.15 5.53 6.47
CA ILE A 579 7.53 5.82 5.16
C ILE A 579 6.85 4.58 4.55
N GLU A 580 7.48 3.41 4.69
CA GLU A 580 6.91 2.14 4.22
C GLU A 580 5.64 1.80 5.02
N ARG A 581 5.67 2.04 6.33
CA ARG A 581 4.49 1.90 7.19
C ARG A 581 3.40 2.90 6.84
N SER A 582 3.76 4.17 6.55
CA SER A 582 2.80 5.17 6.08
C SER A 582 2.13 4.74 4.78
N PHE A 583 2.88 4.18 3.82
CA PHE A 583 2.30 3.63 2.58
C PHE A 583 1.36 2.45 2.83
N LEU A 584 1.75 1.54 3.72
CA LEU A 584 0.92 0.40 4.09
C LEU A 584 -0.42 0.89 4.68
N GLU A 585 -0.36 1.74 5.70
CA GLU A 585 -1.54 2.31 6.37
C GLU A 585 -2.40 3.11 5.37
N ALA A 586 -1.80 3.95 4.54
CA ALA A 586 -2.53 4.75 3.55
C ALA A 586 -3.21 3.90 2.46
N LYS A 587 -2.57 2.84 1.99
CA LYS A 587 -3.15 1.94 0.99
C LYS A 587 -4.21 1.02 1.58
N GLU A 588 -3.93 0.38 2.70
CA GLU A 588 -4.84 -0.60 3.30
C GLU A 588 -6.03 0.05 4.01
N LEU A 589 -5.80 1.12 4.78
CA LEU A 589 -6.83 1.74 5.60
C LEU A 589 -7.56 2.89 4.89
N LEU A 590 -6.86 3.69 4.07
CA LEU A 590 -7.40 4.91 3.47
C LEU A 590 -7.64 4.82 1.96
N GLY A 591 -7.25 3.73 1.29
CA GLY A 591 -7.45 3.56 -0.14
C GLY A 591 -6.62 4.51 -1.01
N MET A 592 -5.39 4.78 -0.63
CA MET A 592 -4.46 5.65 -1.36
C MET A 592 -4.32 5.28 -2.84
N ASP A 593 -4.45 4.02 -3.20
CA ASP A 593 -4.36 3.49 -4.56
C ASP A 593 -5.74 3.23 -5.23
N HIS A 594 -6.84 3.56 -4.55
CA HIS A 594 -8.21 3.31 -5.03
C HIS A 594 -8.75 4.38 -5.98
N TYR A 595 -8.05 5.49 -6.19
CA TYR A 595 -8.52 6.59 -7.03
C TYR A 595 -8.61 6.21 -8.52
N GLU A 596 -9.58 6.88 -9.22
CA GLU A 596 -9.88 6.65 -10.64
C GLU A 596 -9.76 7.92 -11.51
N HIS A 597 -9.58 9.09 -10.88
CA HIS A 597 -9.37 10.32 -11.63
C HIS A 597 -8.05 10.30 -12.41
N ARG A 598 -8.02 11.06 -13.50
CA ARG A 598 -6.95 10.98 -14.50
C ARG A 598 -6.10 12.25 -14.59
N SER A 599 -6.54 13.35 -13.94
CA SER A 599 -5.90 14.65 -14.05
C SER A 599 -4.73 14.81 -13.06
N TRP A 600 -3.80 15.70 -13.40
CA TRP A 600 -2.71 16.13 -12.53
C TRP A 600 -3.23 16.67 -11.19
N ARG A 601 -4.16 17.63 -11.27
CA ARG A 601 -4.77 18.22 -10.08
C ARG A 601 -5.49 17.18 -9.23
N GLY A 602 -6.26 16.28 -9.87
CA GLY A 602 -6.97 15.23 -9.17
C GLY A 602 -6.05 14.30 -8.36
N TRP A 603 -4.89 13.94 -8.92
CA TRP A 603 -3.91 13.12 -8.21
C TRP A 603 -3.38 13.83 -6.96
N HIS A 604 -2.92 15.08 -7.09
CA HIS A 604 -2.36 15.82 -5.96
C HIS A 604 -3.41 16.10 -4.87
N ARG A 605 -4.64 16.41 -5.26
CA ARG A 605 -5.76 16.62 -4.33
C ARG A 605 -6.13 15.35 -3.56
N HIS A 606 -6.15 14.22 -4.25
CA HIS A 606 -6.37 12.94 -3.59
C HIS A 606 -5.26 12.65 -2.58
N MET A 607 -3.98 12.78 -2.98
CA MET A 607 -2.86 12.55 -2.07
C MET A 607 -2.90 13.49 -0.86
N LEU A 608 -3.25 14.75 -1.06
CA LEU A 608 -3.40 15.70 0.05
C LEU A 608 -4.51 15.27 1.04
N HIS A 609 -5.64 14.76 0.56
CA HIS A 609 -6.69 14.22 1.45
C HIS A 609 -6.23 12.95 2.17
N ILE A 610 -5.47 12.08 1.50
CA ILE A 610 -4.84 10.91 2.14
C ILE A 610 -3.88 11.36 3.25
N PHE A 611 -3.07 12.39 3.02
CA PHE A 611 -2.13 12.90 4.03
C PHE A 611 -2.85 13.46 5.25
N VAL A 612 -3.90 14.25 5.03
CA VAL A 612 -4.75 14.80 6.10
C VAL A 612 -5.42 13.68 6.89
N ALA A 613 -5.98 12.67 6.20
CA ALA A 613 -6.59 11.52 6.84
C ALA A 613 -5.56 10.69 7.63
N HIS A 614 -4.38 10.45 7.07
CA HIS A 614 -3.31 9.73 7.75
C HIS A 614 -2.82 10.48 9.00
N ALA A 615 -2.65 11.81 8.93
CA ALA A 615 -2.30 12.63 10.08
C ALA A 615 -3.34 12.54 11.21
N PHE A 616 -4.63 12.48 10.86
CA PHE A 616 -5.69 12.23 11.84
C PHE A 616 -5.56 10.86 12.50
N LEU A 617 -5.26 9.79 11.75
CA LEU A 617 -5.00 8.46 12.33
C LEU A 617 -3.85 8.50 13.33
N GLN A 618 -2.75 9.17 13.00
CA GLN A 618 -1.61 9.30 13.92
C GLN A 618 -2.01 10.07 15.20
N LYS A 619 -2.75 11.17 15.06
CA LYS A 619 -3.29 11.93 16.21
C LYS A 619 -4.11 11.04 17.14
N ILE A 620 -5.02 10.27 16.59
CA ILE A 620 -5.88 9.37 17.37
C ILE A 620 -5.04 8.28 18.04
N ARG A 621 -4.09 7.67 17.33
CA ARG A 621 -3.16 6.67 17.89
C ARG A 621 -2.40 7.23 19.09
N LEU A 622 -1.85 8.44 18.98
CA LEU A 622 -1.14 9.12 20.07
C LEU A 622 -2.04 9.41 21.27
N LYS A 623 -3.30 9.77 21.01
CA LYS A 623 -4.31 10.04 22.08
C LYS A 623 -4.64 8.77 22.84
N PHE A 624 -4.85 7.65 22.16
CA PHE A 624 -5.17 6.37 22.79
C PHE A 624 -3.95 5.73 23.49
N SER A 625 -2.74 5.88 22.94
CA SER A 625 -1.53 5.35 23.61
C SER A 625 -1.24 6.03 24.95
N LYS A 626 -1.57 7.32 25.10
CA LYS A 626 -1.44 8.04 26.38
C LYS A 626 -2.41 7.56 27.45
N LYS A 627 -3.61 7.06 27.07
CA LYS A 627 -4.57 6.49 28.02
C LYS A 627 -4.12 5.15 28.62
N LYS A 628 -3.24 4.41 27.93
CA LYS A 628 -2.69 3.14 28.42
C LYS A 628 -1.52 3.32 29.40
N SER A 629 -0.87 4.48 29.41
CA SER A 629 0.29 4.78 30.28
C SER A 629 -0.08 5.61 31.52
N ALA A 630 -1.33 6.01 31.67
CA ALA A 630 -1.90 6.66 32.85
C ALA A 630 -2.83 5.70 33.61
#